data_95e19a4597de036a693894e383d9f680
#
_entry.id   95e19a4597de036a693894e383d9f680
#
_cell.length_a   1.000
_cell.length_b   1.000
_cell.length_c   1.000
_cell.angle_alpha   90.00
_cell.angle_beta   90.00
_cell.angle_gamma   90.00
#
_symmetry.space_group_name_H-M   'P 1'
#
loop_
_entity.id
_entity.type
_entity.pdbx_description
1 polymer ?
#
loop_
_entity_poly.entity_id
_entity_poly.type
_entity_poly.pdbx_seq_one_letter_code
_entity_poly.pdbx_strand_id
1 'polypeptide(L)'
;AMIDRIKRLETLFLQEINTIITKMTAAGNFGGFVTITAVHVSKDLASAKVYFSVFGSPEDKKKTQEQLSLLRKELGALLRHRLHLKRIPSFNFEYDDTPEKASRVESIFKVIEKEHDHE
;
A
#
# COMPACT_ATOMS: atom_id res chain seq x y z
N ALA A 1 8.42 -6.56 -24.03
CA ALA A 1 8.43 -5.11 -24.02
C ALA A 1 8.68 -4.56 -22.60
N MET A 2 9.19 -3.35 -22.53
CA MET A 2 9.56 -2.71 -21.27
C MET A 2 8.37 -2.51 -20.33
N ILE A 3 7.19 -2.21 -20.88
CA ILE A 3 5.96 -2.02 -20.13
C ILE A 3 5.55 -3.30 -19.39
N ASP A 4 5.69 -4.45 -20.03
CA ASP A 4 5.36 -5.74 -19.41
C ASP A 4 6.31 -6.10 -18.28
N ARG A 5 7.59 -5.75 -18.43
CA ARG A 5 8.60 -5.95 -17.39
C ARG A 5 8.29 -5.11 -16.15
N ILE A 6 7.92 -3.84 -16.35
CA ILE A 6 7.54 -2.95 -15.24
C ILE A 6 6.31 -3.48 -14.53
N LYS A 7 5.28 -3.89 -15.26
CA LYS A 7 4.07 -4.46 -14.67
C LYS A 7 4.34 -5.74 -13.87
N ARG A 8 5.24 -6.60 -14.36
CA ARG A 8 5.64 -7.80 -13.63
C ARG A 8 6.33 -7.45 -12.31
N LEU A 9 7.24 -6.48 -12.34
CA LEU A 9 7.91 -6.01 -11.13
C LEU A 9 6.92 -5.39 -10.15
N GLU A 10 5.99 -4.58 -10.63
CA GLU A 10 4.96 -3.98 -9.80
C GLU A 10 4.12 -5.05 -9.09
N THR A 11 3.73 -6.09 -9.81
CA THR A 11 2.96 -7.21 -9.25
C THR A 11 3.78 -7.98 -8.21
N LEU A 12 5.04 -8.27 -8.51
CA LEU A 12 5.92 -8.97 -7.58
C LEU A 12 6.16 -8.16 -6.31
N PHE A 13 6.43 -6.87 -6.45
CA PHE A 13 6.63 -5.99 -5.30
C PHE A 13 5.36 -5.88 -4.46
N LEU A 14 4.22 -5.73 -5.11
CA LEU A 14 2.93 -5.66 -4.41
C LEU A 14 2.71 -6.92 -3.56
N GLN A 15 2.89 -8.10 -4.13
CA GLN A 15 2.69 -9.36 -3.43
C GLN A 15 3.66 -9.54 -2.28
N GLU A 16 4.95 -9.30 -2.52
CA GLU A 16 5.99 -9.49 -1.49
C GLU A 16 5.87 -8.45 -0.37
N ILE A 17 5.69 -7.19 -0.70
CA ILE A 17 5.54 -6.13 0.30
C ILE A 17 4.28 -6.37 1.12
N ASN A 18 3.17 -6.72 0.47
CA ASN A 18 1.92 -6.99 1.17
C ASN A 18 2.06 -8.17 2.14
N THR A 19 2.75 -9.23 1.76
CA THR A 19 3.03 -10.37 2.63
C THR A 19 3.82 -9.94 3.86
N ILE A 20 4.87 -9.15 3.69
CA ILE A 20 5.72 -8.65 4.78
C ILE A 20 4.90 -7.74 5.71
N ILE A 21 4.20 -6.78 5.14
CA ILE A 21 3.41 -5.80 5.90
C ILE A 21 2.26 -6.48 6.65
N THR A 22 1.61 -7.46 6.04
CA THR A 22 0.53 -8.23 6.70
C THR A 22 1.06 -8.97 7.94
N LYS A 23 2.23 -9.59 7.83
CA LYS A 23 2.87 -10.25 8.98
C LYS A 23 3.23 -9.26 10.07
N MET A 24 3.74 -8.09 9.72
CA MET A 24 4.08 -7.03 10.69
C MET A 24 2.83 -6.48 11.36
N THR A 25 1.73 -6.31 10.62
CA THR A 25 0.44 -5.90 11.18
C THR A 25 -0.06 -6.92 12.20
N ALA A 26 -0.01 -8.19 11.86
CA ALA A 26 -0.43 -9.28 12.76
C ALA A 26 0.43 -9.34 14.03
N ALA A 27 1.70 -8.96 13.93
CA ALA A 27 2.62 -8.89 15.07
C ALA A 27 2.46 -7.61 15.92
N GLY A 28 1.57 -6.69 15.50
CA GLY A 28 1.32 -5.44 16.24
C GLY A 28 2.35 -4.34 16.03
N ASN A 29 3.13 -4.42 14.97
CA ASN A 29 4.18 -3.43 14.67
C ASN A 29 3.66 -2.07 14.21
N PHE A 30 2.41 -2.02 13.77
CA PHE A 30 1.76 -0.78 13.32
C PHE A 30 0.59 -0.42 14.23
N GLY A 31 0.18 0.85 14.20
CA GLY A 31 -0.92 1.35 15.03
C GLY A 31 -2.31 0.87 14.60
N GLY A 32 -2.45 0.33 13.38
CA GLY A 32 -3.73 -0.14 12.83
C GLY A 32 -3.50 -1.23 11.79
N PHE A 33 -4.54 -1.58 11.07
CA PHE A 33 -4.47 -2.54 9.97
C PHE A 33 -3.93 -1.86 8.72
N VAL A 34 -2.80 -2.33 8.23
CA VAL A 34 -2.11 -1.77 7.07
C VAL A 34 -2.27 -2.68 5.87
N THR A 35 -2.69 -2.13 4.75
CA THR A 35 -2.82 -2.84 3.47
C THR A 35 -2.06 -2.09 2.39
N ILE A 36 -1.29 -2.80 1.58
CA ILE A 36 -0.65 -2.22 0.40
C ILE A 36 -1.64 -2.29 -0.76
N THR A 37 -1.97 -1.15 -1.32
CA THR A 37 -3.03 -1.05 -2.34
C THR A 37 -2.50 -1.04 -3.76
N ALA A 38 -1.31 -0.48 -3.98
CA ALA A 38 -0.70 -0.43 -5.31
C ALA A 38 0.80 -0.18 -5.21
N VAL A 39 1.52 -0.55 -6.25
CA VAL A 39 2.94 -0.24 -6.42
C VAL A 39 3.13 0.28 -7.83
N HIS A 40 3.77 1.44 -7.96
CA HIS A 40 4.10 2.04 -9.25
C HIS A 40 5.61 2.23 -9.37
N VAL A 41 6.20 1.56 -10.34
CA VAL A 41 7.64 1.62 -10.61
C VAL A 41 7.90 2.62 -11.73
N SER A 42 8.91 3.48 -11.56
CA SER A 42 9.31 4.46 -12.57
C SER A 42 9.87 3.76 -13.82
N LYS A 43 9.82 4.43 -14.96
CA LYS A 43 10.28 3.87 -16.25
C LYS A 43 11.76 3.49 -16.22
N ASP A 44 12.57 4.25 -15.48
CA ASP A 44 14.02 4.00 -15.33
C ASP A 44 14.33 2.98 -14.24
N LEU A 45 13.32 2.43 -13.57
CA LEU A 45 13.43 1.47 -12.47
C LEU A 45 14.18 2.03 -11.25
N ALA A 46 14.36 3.34 -11.15
CA ALA A 46 15.12 3.98 -10.08
C ALA A 46 14.28 4.21 -8.82
N SER A 47 12.97 4.36 -8.96
CA SER A 47 12.07 4.62 -7.83
C SER A 47 10.76 3.86 -7.97
N ALA A 48 10.12 3.62 -6.84
CA ALA A 48 8.80 2.99 -6.79
C ALA A 48 7.97 3.67 -5.72
N LYS A 49 6.72 3.99 -6.05
CA LYS A 49 5.74 4.48 -5.09
C LYS A 49 4.92 3.30 -4.59
N VAL A 50 4.86 3.15 -3.29
CA VAL A 50 4.08 2.10 -2.64
C VAL A 50 2.92 2.76 -1.92
N TYR A 51 1.72 2.51 -2.42
CA TYR A 51 0.51 3.07 -1.83
C TYR A 51 -0.02 2.14 -0.76
N PHE A 52 -0.38 2.72 0.39
CA PHE A 52 -0.92 1.95 1.50
C PHE A 52 -2.15 2.65 2.07
N SER A 53 -3.02 1.86 2.70
CA SER A 53 -4.10 2.40 3.49
C SER A 53 -4.04 1.81 4.90
N VAL A 54 -4.62 2.55 5.86
CA VAL A 54 -4.64 2.16 7.26
C VAL A 54 -6.08 2.20 7.74
N PHE A 55 -6.53 1.09 8.28
CA PHE A 55 -7.80 1.06 9.01
C PHE A 55 -7.49 1.40 10.47
N GLY A 56 -7.79 2.64 10.84
CA GLY A 56 -7.48 3.16 12.17
C GLY A 56 -7.74 4.65 12.26
N SER A 57 -7.28 5.26 13.36
CA SER A 57 -7.41 6.69 13.61
C SER A 57 -6.42 7.50 12.76
N PRO A 58 -6.59 8.84 12.67
CA PRO A 58 -5.60 9.69 12.02
C PRO A 58 -4.20 9.58 12.64
N GLU A 59 -4.13 9.34 13.94
CA GLU A 59 -2.86 9.11 14.64
C GLU A 59 -2.20 7.80 14.19
N ASP A 60 -3.00 6.75 14.01
CA ASP A 60 -2.53 5.47 13.50
C ASP A 60 -1.94 5.62 12.09
N LYS A 61 -2.58 6.41 11.25
CA LYS A 61 -2.10 6.69 9.89
C LYS A 61 -0.75 7.40 9.90
N LYS A 62 -0.62 8.42 10.75
CA LYS A 62 0.63 9.17 10.88
C LYS A 62 1.75 8.29 11.39
N LYS A 63 1.48 7.52 12.43
CA LYS A 63 2.44 6.59 13.02
C LYS A 63 2.90 5.54 12.01
N THR A 64 1.96 4.98 11.25
CA THR A 64 2.25 4.00 10.21
C THR A 64 3.13 4.59 9.12
N GLN A 65 2.83 5.82 8.67
CA GLN A 65 3.64 6.52 7.67
C GLN A 65 5.09 6.68 8.15
N GLU A 66 5.28 7.07 9.39
CA GLU A 66 6.60 7.23 9.98
C GLU A 66 7.35 5.90 10.05
N GLN A 67 6.67 4.85 10.50
CA GLN A 67 7.25 3.51 10.61
C GLN A 67 7.64 2.94 9.26
N LEU A 68 6.78 3.09 8.24
CA LEU A 68 7.09 2.64 6.89
C LEU A 68 8.28 3.39 6.30
N SER A 69 8.37 4.70 6.54
CA SER A 69 9.50 5.49 6.06
C SER A 69 10.82 5.04 6.68
N LEU A 70 10.81 4.64 7.95
CA LEU A 70 12.00 4.11 8.62
C LEU A 70 12.38 2.73 8.09
N LEU A 71 11.41 1.92 7.68
CA LEU A 71 11.62 0.55 7.22
C LEU A 71 12.04 0.46 5.75
N ARG A 72 11.93 1.52 4.99
CA ARG A 72 12.08 1.46 3.53
C ARG A 72 13.40 0.87 3.05
N LYS A 73 14.52 1.17 3.72
CA LYS A 73 15.83 0.64 3.35
C LYS A 73 15.94 -0.85 3.65
N GLU A 74 15.49 -1.27 4.81
CA GLU A 74 15.47 -2.68 5.21
C GLU A 74 14.56 -3.48 4.29
N LEU A 75 13.40 -2.93 3.95
CA LEU A 75 12.45 -3.55 3.05
C LEU A 75 13.08 -3.73 1.66
N GLY A 76 13.76 -2.70 1.16
CA GLY A 76 14.47 -2.77 -0.12
C GLY A 76 15.52 -3.86 -0.13
N ALA A 77 16.34 -3.94 0.91
CA ALA A 77 17.37 -4.98 1.02
C ALA A 77 16.75 -6.38 1.08
N LEU A 78 15.66 -6.54 1.83
CA LEU A 78 14.96 -7.82 1.94
C LEU A 78 14.37 -8.26 0.60
N LEU A 79 13.72 -7.35 -0.12
CA LEU A 79 13.15 -7.64 -1.44
C LEU A 79 14.22 -7.98 -2.46
N ARG A 80 15.33 -7.26 -2.44
CA ARG A 80 16.46 -7.55 -3.32
C ARG A 80 16.96 -8.98 -3.12
N HIS A 81 17.07 -9.41 -1.88
CA HIS A 81 17.52 -10.76 -1.53
C HIS A 81 16.46 -11.80 -1.93
N ARG A 82 15.21 -11.59 -1.56
CA ARG A 82 14.12 -12.56 -1.79
C ARG A 82 13.82 -12.76 -3.28
N LEU A 83 13.91 -11.69 -4.07
CA LEU A 83 13.60 -11.72 -5.50
C LEU A 83 14.84 -11.89 -6.36
N HIS A 84 16.02 -12.04 -5.76
CA HIS A 84 17.30 -12.22 -6.47
C HIS A 84 17.57 -11.10 -7.50
N LEU A 85 17.28 -9.85 -7.11
CA LEU A 85 17.46 -8.71 -7.99
C LEU A 85 18.85 -8.09 -7.81
N LYS A 86 19.47 -7.67 -8.91
CA LYS A 86 20.76 -6.96 -8.88
C LYS A 86 20.59 -5.54 -8.37
N ARG A 87 19.48 -4.89 -8.74
CA ARG A 87 19.13 -3.54 -8.34
C ARG A 87 17.72 -3.51 -7.79
N ILE A 88 17.50 -2.64 -6.83
CA ILE A 88 16.20 -2.41 -6.25
C ILE A 88 15.87 -0.92 -6.36
N PRO A 89 14.63 -0.54 -6.73
CA PRO A 89 14.27 0.88 -6.73
C PRO A 89 14.21 1.43 -5.31
N SER A 90 14.33 2.75 -5.17
CA SER A 90 14.04 3.41 -3.90
C SER A 90 12.55 3.42 -3.66
N PHE A 91 12.11 2.84 -2.55
CA PHE A 91 10.69 2.79 -2.21
C PHE A 91 10.27 4.05 -1.45
N ASN A 92 9.15 4.62 -1.86
CA ASN A 92 8.51 5.73 -1.17
C ASN A 92 7.07 5.33 -0.87
N PHE A 93 6.68 5.45 0.39
CA PHE A 93 5.33 5.09 0.83
C PHE A 93 4.43 6.32 0.79
N GLU A 94 3.27 6.19 0.15
CA GLU A 94 2.25 7.22 0.10
C GLU A 94 0.92 6.65 0.58
N TYR A 95 0.22 7.44 1.38
CA TYR A 95 -1.10 7.05 1.85
C TYR A 95 -2.12 7.12 0.71
N ASP A 96 -2.89 6.04 0.57
CA ASP A 96 -3.96 5.95 -0.43
C ASP A 96 -5.31 6.09 0.27
N ASP A 97 -6.00 7.19 0.04
CA ASP A 97 -7.30 7.47 0.62
C ASP A 97 -8.47 6.97 -0.25
N THR A 98 -8.19 6.33 -1.37
CA THR A 98 -9.21 5.81 -2.30
C THR A 98 -10.18 4.85 -1.61
N PRO A 99 -9.72 3.86 -0.80
CA PRO A 99 -10.67 2.99 -0.09
C PRO A 99 -11.62 3.73 0.84
N GLU A 100 -11.16 4.76 1.53
CA GLU A 100 -12.01 5.58 2.42
C GLU A 100 -13.03 6.37 1.62
N LYS A 101 -12.62 6.98 0.51
CA LYS A 101 -13.52 7.73 -0.37
C LYS A 101 -14.58 6.81 -0.97
N ALA A 102 -14.20 5.61 -1.43
CA ALA A 102 -15.13 4.64 -1.96
C ALA A 102 -16.16 4.21 -0.90
N SER A 103 -15.72 3.96 0.32
CA SER A 103 -16.59 3.61 1.43
C SER A 103 -17.60 4.72 1.75
N ARG A 104 -17.16 5.98 1.74
CA ARG A 104 -18.05 7.14 1.95
C ARG A 104 -19.11 7.25 0.86
N VAL A 105 -18.72 7.06 -0.39
CA VAL A 105 -19.64 7.10 -1.52
C VAL A 105 -20.69 6.00 -1.40
N GLU A 106 -20.28 4.77 -1.09
CA GLU A 106 -21.22 3.68 -0.85
C GLU A 106 -22.20 3.97 0.29
N SER A 107 -21.71 4.54 1.37
CA SER A 107 -22.55 4.93 2.52
C SER A 107 -23.59 5.97 2.11
N ILE A 108 -23.23 6.95 1.31
CA ILE A 108 -24.14 7.97 0.80
C ILE A 108 -25.21 7.33 -0.09
N PHE A 109 -24.82 6.46 -0.99
CA PHE A 109 -25.80 5.75 -1.85
C PHE A 109 -26.78 4.89 -1.05
N LYS A 110 -26.33 4.22 -0.02
CA LYS A 110 -27.20 3.42 0.85
C LYS A 110 -28.23 4.29 1.57
N VAL A 111 -27.83 5.47 2.04
CA VAL A 111 -28.75 6.41 2.69
C VAL A 111 -29.82 6.90 1.70
N ILE A 112 -29.40 7.24 0.47
CA ILE A 112 -30.33 7.70 -0.57
C ILE A 112 -31.34 6.60 -0.92
N GLU A 113 -30.90 5.35 -1.08
CA GLU A 113 -31.78 4.22 -1.35
C GLU A 113 -32.81 4.02 -0.25
N LYS A 114 -32.41 4.12 1.02
CA LYS A 114 -33.33 4.00 2.15
C LYS A 114 -34.37 5.11 2.17
N GLU A 115 -33.98 6.32 1.83
CA GLU A 115 -34.93 7.45 1.73
C GLU A 115 -35.95 7.21 0.62
N HIS A 116 -35.53 6.68 -0.53
CA HIS A 116 -36.43 6.35 -1.62
C HIS A 116 -37.38 5.19 -1.28
N ASP A 117 -36.91 4.20 -0.54
CA ASP A 117 -37.73 3.06 -0.13
C ASP A 117 -38.85 3.45 0.85
N HIS A 118 -38.76 4.59 1.50
CA HIS A 118 -39.77 5.11 2.43
C HIS A 118 -40.79 6.03 1.78
N GLU A 119 -40.63 6.34 0.52
CA GLU A 119 -41.64 7.08 -0.25
C GLU A 119 -42.66 6.13 -0.92
#